data_73d0f5c0725ed51d1afeffb7bd5aa950
#
_entry.id   73d0f5c0725ed51d1afeffb7bd5aa950
#
_cell.length_a   1.000
_cell.length_b   1.000
_cell.length_c   1.000
_cell.angle_alpha   90.00
_cell.angle_beta   90.00
_cell.angle_gamma   90.00
#
_symmetry.space_group_name_H-M   'P 1'
#
loop_
_entity.id
_entity.type
_entity.pdbx_description
1 polymer ?
#
loop_
_entity_poly.entity_id
_entity_poly.type
_entity_poly.pdbx_seq_one_letter_code
_entity_poly.pdbx_strand_id
1 'polypeptide(L)'
;MKALPFGLPALLALFFSCALPAASVQLEMDPGLWEHSFSMQSESGELERAMAEAQRQLDSLPAAQRRMMESMLEQQGIRFGGTSSSIRVCLTQQDIEQGSLPQQDGCEQTLTPKGDNRFEFSFQCQTNPPSQGQGEMVLENRRAYRGHAEFSTEVNGRAERMTMQQQGKWLSADCD
;
A
#
# COMPACT_ATOMS: atom_id res chain seq x y z
N MET A 1 -15.47 74.08 30.10
CA MET A 1 -15.25 73.55 28.74
C MET A 1 -14.81 72.09 28.93
N LYS A 2 -15.71 71.15 28.68
CA LYS A 2 -15.53 69.71 28.91
C LYS A 2 -15.33 69.06 27.53
N ALA A 3 -14.18 68.47 27.32
CA ALA A 3 -13.91 67.68 26.11
C ALA A 3 -14.34 66.21 26.32
N LEU A 4 -15.19 65.71 25.41
CA LEU A 4 -15.56 64.28 25.33
C LEU A 4 -14.47 63.52 24.54
N PRO A 5 -14.11 62.31 24.95
CA PRO A 5 -13.33 61.43 24.10
C PRO A 5 -14.24 60.57 23.23
N PHE A 6 -13.99 60.61 21.91
CA PHE A 6 -14.55 59.70 20.91
C PHE A 6 -13.91 58.31 21.04
N GLY A 7 -14.70 57.32 21.46
CA GLY A 7 -14.31 55.94 21.41
C GLY A 7 -14.51 55.33 20.03
N LEU A 8 -13.44 54.81 19.42
CA LEU A 8 -13.44 53.99 18.19
C LEU A 8 -13.87 52.56 18.54
N PRO A 9 -14.87 51.97 17.87
CA PRO A 9 -15.11 50.52 18.03
C PRO A 9 -14.13 49.73 17.15
N ALA A 10 -13.31 48.94 17.80
CA ALA A 10 -12.47 47.95 17.13
C ALA A 10 -13.34 46.84 16.51
N LEU A 11 -13.43 46.78 15.21
CA LEU A 11 -14.04 45.68 14.46
C LEU A 11 -13.12 44.47 14.55
N LEU A 12 -13.50 43.51 15.39
CA LEU A 12 -12.84 42.19 15.48
C LEU A 12 -13.32 41.33 14.29
N ALA A 13 -12.54 41.30 13.20
CA ALA A 13 -12.80 40.41 12.06
C ALA A 13 -12.44 38.98 12.47
N LEU A 14 -13.46 38.16 12.76
CA LEU A 14 -13.34 36.71 12.93
C LEU A 14 -13.06 36.06 11.56
N PHE A 15 -11.80 35.74 11.27
CA PHE A 15 -11.43 34.88 10.16
C PHE A 15 -11.90 33.45 10.47
N PHE A 16 -13.04 33.09 9.93
CA PHE A 16 -13.52 31.71 9.92
C PHE A 16 -12.68 30.94 8.89
N SER A 17 -11.60 30.26 9.35
CA SER A 17 -10.84 29.35 8.50
C SER A 17 -11.71 28.15 8.20
N CYS A 18 -12.32 28.13 7.01
CA CYS A 18 -13.03 26.98 6.47
C CYS A 18 -11.99 25.92 6.09
N ALA A 19 -11.71 24.96 6.98
CA ALA A 19 -10.96 23.77 6.64
C ALA A 19 -11.82 22.95 5.66
N LEU A 20 -11.45 22.93 4.39
CA LEU A 20 -12.06 22.02 3.41
C LEU A 20 -11.73 20.58 3.82
N PRO A 21 -12.72 19.69 3.94
CA PRO A 21 -12.43 18.28 4.14
C PRO A 21 -11.61 17.78 2.96
N ALA A 22 -10.53 17.06 3.24
CA ALA A 22 -9.79 16.34 2.22
C ALA A 22 -10.77 15.35 1.57
N ALA A 23 -10.97 15.48 0.25
CA ALA A 23 -11.83 14.56 -0.49
C ALA A 23 -11.20 13.15 -0.40
N SER A 24 -11.90 12.21 0.23
CA SER A 24 -11.50 10.81 0.23
C SER A 24 -11.58 10.27 -1.20
N VAL A 25 -10.52 9.63 -1.65
CA VAL A 25 -10.49 8.97 -2.96
C VAL A 25 -11.36 7.72 -2.87
N GLN A 26 -12.47 7.69 -3.59
CA GLN A 26 -13.31 6.50 -3.66
C GLN A 26 -12.80 5.56 -4.74
N LEU A 27 -12.47 4.33 -4.33
CA LEU A 27 -12.13 3.24 -5.24
C LEU A 27 -13.40 2.48 -5.61
N GLU A 28 -13.69 2.35 -6.89
CA GLU A 28 -14.83 1.55 -7.37
C GLU A 28 -14.47 0.05 -7.39
N MET A 29 -14.38 -0.54 -6.20
CA MET A 29 -14.05 -1.95 -5.99
C MET A 29 -15.20 -2.67 -5.28
N ASP A 30 -15.34 -3.97 -5.51
CA ASP A 30 -16.30 -4.81 -4.78
C ASP A 30 -15.66 -5.26 -3.45
N PRO A 31 -16.36 -5.16 -2.30
CA PRO A 31 -15.88 -5.70 -1.04
C PRO A 31 -15.84 -7.23 -1.06
N GLY A 32 -15.03 -7.83 -0.20
CA GLY A 32 -14.90 -9.28 -0.08
C GLY A 32 -13.44 -9.74 -0.03
N LEU A 33 -13.23 -11.01 -0.34
CA LEU A 33 -11.92 -11.63 -0.36
C LEU A 33 -11.19 -11.29 -1.67
N TRP A 34 -10.00 -10.72 -1.52
CA TRP A 34 -9.10 -10.38 -2.60
C TRP A 34 -7.79 -11.17 -2.53
N GLU A 35 -7.27 -11.54 -3.67
CA GLU A 35 -5.89 -12.05 -3.81
C GLU A 35 -5.04 -10.95 -4.45
N HIS A 36 -4.03 -10.52 -3.71
CA HIS A 36 -3.02 -9.56 -4.17
C HIS A 36 -1.75 -10.33 -4.50
N SER A 37 -1.35 -10.29 -5.76
CA SER A 37 -0.10 -10.89 -6.23
C SER A 37 0.91 -9.80 -6.53
N PHE A 38 2.15 -10.00 -6.15
CA PHE A 38 3.22 -9.05 -6.41
C PHE A 38 4.52 -9.77 -6.75
N SER A 39 5.31 -9.15 -7.60
CA SER A 39 6.69 -9.52 -7.89
C SER A 39 7.59 -8.32 -7.73
N MET A 40 8.78 -8.53 -7.18
CA MET A 40 9.76 -7.49 -6.94
C MET A 40 11.06 -7.82 -7.66
N GLN A 41 11.75 -6.75 -8.10
CA GLN A 41 13.07 -6.83 -8.69
C GLN A 41 13.95 -5.75 -8.06
N SER A 42 15.20 -6.07 -7.81
CA SER A 42 16.20 -5.15 -7.30
C SER A 42 17.17 -4.72 -8.40
N GLU A 43 17.62 -3.46 -8.38
CA GLU A 43 18.58 -2.96 -9.37
C GLU A 43 19.92 -3.72 -9.32
N SER A 44 20.35 -4.11 -8.13
CA SER A 44 21.58 -4.89 -7.92
C SER A 44 21.44 -6.39 -8.23
N GLY A 45 20.21 -6.91 -8.31
CA GLY A 45 19.91 -8.34 -8.39
C GLY A 45 20.17 -9.10 -7.06
N GLU A 46 20.40 -8.38 -5.95
CA GLU A 46 20.64 -9.02 -4.64
C GLU A 46 19.39 -9.71 -4.12
N LEU A 47 18.21 -9.09 -4.28
CA LEU A 47 16.95 -9.70 -3.87
C LEU A 47 16.70 -11.02 -4.58
N GLU A 48 16.86 -11.05 -5.90
CA GLU A 48 16.64 -12.23 -6.71
C GLU A 48 17.60 -13.36 -6.34
N ARG A 49 18.86 -13.03 -6.07
CA ARG A 49 19.85 -14.00 -5.58
C ARG A 49 19.49 -14.55 -4.20
N ALA A 50 19.06 -13.67 -3.28
CA ALA A 50 18.64 -14.08 -1.93
C ALA A 50 17.39 -14.97 -1.97
N MET A 51 16.41 -14.62 -2.81
CA MET A 51 15.20 -15.43 -2.99
C MET A 51 15.51 -16.80 -3.62
N ALA A 52 16.39 -16.83 -4.64
CA ALA A 52 16.81 -18.09 -5.24
C ALA A 52 17.57 -18.99 -4.24
N GLU A 53 18.38 -18.41 -3.36
CA GLU A 53 19.04 -19.14 -2.29
C GLU A 53 18.05 -19.69 -1.27
N ALA A 54 17.10 -18.86 -0.83
CA ALA A 54 16.03 -19.29 0.09
C ALA A 54 15.20 -20.44 -0.52
N GLN A 55 14.88 -20.35 -1.82
CA GLN A 55 14.17 -21.41 -2.52
C GLN A 55 14.98 -22.74 -2.53
N ARG A 56 16.28 -22.67 -2.84
CA ARG A 56 17.16 -23.85 -2.81
C ARG A 56 17.21 -24.48 -1.41
N GLN A 57 17.24 -23.67 -0.34
CA GLN A 57 17.20 -24.15 1.02
C GLN A 57 15.87 -24.87 1.34
N LEU A 58 14.74 -24.29 0.91
CA LEU A 58 13.43 -24.91 1.04
C LEU A 58 13.35 -26.24 0.29
N ASP A 59 13.86 -26.29 -0.93
CA ASP A 59 13.87 -27.50 -1.76
C ASP A 59 14.75 -28.61 -1.17
N SER A 60 15.76 -28.24 -0.40
CA SER A 60 16.64 -29.18 0.31
C SER A 60 16.02 -29.82 1.56
N LEU A 61 14.91 -29.26 2.06
CA LEU A 61 14.21 -29.79 3.23
C LEU A 61 13.51 -31.12 2.92
N PRO A 62 13.43 -32.04 3.90
CA PRO A 62 12.57 -33.21 3.79
C PRO A 62 11.13 -32.82 3.44
N ALA A 63 10.49 -33.60 2.57
CA ALA A 63 9.14 -33.28 2.05
C ALA A 63 8.07 -33.02 3.12
N ALA A 64 8.21 -33.68 4.29
CA ALA A 64 7.28 -33.44 5.39
C ALA A 64 7.46 -32.07 6.06
N GLN A 65 8.71 -31.62 6.22
CA GLN A 65 9.00 -30.29 6.79
C GLN A 65 8.60 -29.18 5.85
N ARG A 66 8.88 -29.34 4.55
CA ARG A 66 8.46 -28.36 3.52
C ARG A 66 6.95 -28.20 3.51
N ARG A 67 6.18 -29.31 3.46
CA ARG A 67 4.70 -29.26 3.51
C ARG A 67 4.15 -28.61 4.77
N MET A 68 4.79 -28.84 5.93
CA MET A 68 4.37 -28.19 7.18
C MET A 68 4.55 -26.68 7.09
N MET A 69 5.67 -26.20 6.55
CA MET A 69 5.93 -24.76 6.37
C MET A 69 4.98 -24.13 5.36
N GLU A 70 4.77 -24.76 4.21
CA GLU A 70 3.82 -24.32 3.19
C GLU A 70 2.39 -24.22 3.78
N SER A 71 1.95 -25.22 4.52
CA SER A 71 0.64 -25.24 5.18
C SER A 71 0.49 -24.09 6.22
N MET A 72 1.55 -23.79 6.97
CA MET A 72 1.52 -22.70 7.94
C MET A 72 1.39 -21.34 7.25
N LEU A 73 2.08 -21.13 6.14
CA LEU A 73 1.99 -19.91 5.34
C LEU A 73 0.63 -19.79 4.67
N GLU A 74 0.09 -20.88 4.11
CA GLU A 74 -1.26 -20.89 3.52
C GLU A 74 -2.36 -20.55 4.54
N GLN A 75 -2.23 -20.98 5.80
CA GLN A 75 -3.16 -20.57 6.86
C GLN A 75 -3.13 -19.07 7.15
N GLN A 76 -2.02 -18.40 6.84
CA GLN A 76 -1.89 -16.94 6.91
C GLN A 76 -2.26 -16.24 5.60
N GLY A 77 -2.78 -16.99 4.62
CA GLY A 77 -3.12 -16.47 3.30
C GLY A 77 -1.93 -16.16 2.40
N ILE A 78 -0.71 -16.55 2.79
CA ILE A 78 0.53 -16.24 2.08
C ILE A 78 0.93 -17.42 1.20
N ARG A 79 1.25 -17.12 -0.07
CA ARG A 79 1.83 -18.08 -1.01
C ARG A 79 3.09 -17.53 -1.62
N PHE A 80 4.14 -18.30 -1.62
CA PHE A 80 5.39 -17.98 -2.28
C PHE A 80 5.55 -18.80 -3.56
N GLY A 81 5.95 -18.14 -4.63
CA GLY A 81 6.22 -18.76 -5.92
C GLY A 81 7.46 -18.15 -6.58
N GLY A 82 8.66 -18.50 -6.09
CA GLY A 82 9.91 -17.92 -6.61
C GLY A 82 10.00 -16.42 -6.36
N THR A 83 10.06 -15.61 -7.41
CA THR A 83 10.13 -14.13 -7.34
C THR A 83 8.75 -13.46 -7.17
N SER A 84 7.66 -14.23 -7.15
CA SER A 84 6.31 -13.73 -6.94
C SER A 84 5.73 -14.27 -5.65
N SER A 85 4.88 -13.46 -5.02
CA SER A 85 4.15 -13.84 -3.81
C SER A 85 2.72 -13.38 -3.95
N SER A 86 1.81 -14.06 -3.27
CA SER A 86 0.43 -13.59 -3.16
C SER A 86 -0.04 -13.64 -1.71
N ILE A 87 -0.94 -12.72 -1.39
CA ILE A 87 -1.60 -12.63 -0.09
C ILE A 87 -3.10 -12.48 -0.31
N ARG A 88 -3.89 -13.14 0.52
CA ARG A 88 -5.33 -12.97 0.56
C ARG A 88 -5.72 -12.05 1.69
N VAL A 89 -6.53 -11.04 1.35
CA VAL A 89 -6.98 -10.01 2.29
C VAL A 89 -8.48 -9.81 2.10
N CYS A 90 -9.19 -9.70 3.22
CA CYS A 90 -10.57 -9.27 3.21
C CYS A 90 -10.61 -7.74 3.16
N LEU A 91 -11.19 -7.16 2.11
CA LEU A 91 -11.46 -5.73 2.00
C LEU A 91 -12.91 -5.47 2.37
N THR A 92 -13.13 -4.70 3.42
CA THR A 92 -14.46 -4.24 3.81
C THR A 92 -14.88 -3.05 2.95
N GLN A 93 -16.19 -2.76 2.95
CA GLN A 93 -16.71 -1.55 2.31
C GLN A 93 -16.06 -0.29 2.90
N GLN A 94 -15.80 -0.29 4.20
CA GLN A 94 -15.14 0.82 4.88
C GLN A 94 -13.69 1.03 4.43
N ASP A 95 -12.91 -0.03 4.22
CA ASP A 95 -11.53 0.05 3.71
C ASP A 95 -11.51 0.69 2.32
N ILE A 96 -12.45 0.28 1.46
CA ILE A 96 -12.60 0.80 0.10
C ILE A 96 -12.98 2.29 0.11
N GLU A 97 -13.95 2.69 0.94
CA GLU A 97 -14.40 4.08 1.05
C GLU A 97 -13.33 5.01 1.64
N GLN A 98 -12.48 4.50 2.50
CA GLN A 98 -11.37 5.25 3.05
C GLN A 98 -10.20 5.38 2.06
N GLY A 99 -10.26 4.66 0.92
CA GLY A 99 -9.12 4.57 0.00
C GLY A 99 -7.90 3.94 0.68
N SER A 100 -8.14 3.24 1.77
CA SER A 100 -7.12 2.63 2.60
C SER A 100 -6.75 1.27 2.03
N LEU A 101 -5.73 1.23 1.20
CA LEU A 101 -4.95 0.00 1.12
C LEU A 101 -4.41 -0.29 2.53
N PRO A 102 -4.28 -1.57 2.94
CA PRO A 102 -3.77 -1.90 4.26
C PRO A 102 -2.49 -1.10 4.55
N GLN A 103 -2.60 -0.11 5.44
CA GLN A 103 -1.46 0.73 5.79
C GLN A 103 -0.60 -0.04 6.79
N GLN A 104 0.67 -0.10 6.49
CA GLN A 104 1.65 -0.60 7.44
C GLN A 104 1.94 0.51 8.47
N ASP A 105 2.02 0.17 9.73
CA ASP A 105 2.39 1.10 10.80
C ASP A 105 3.69 1.83 10.48
N GLY A 106 3.70 3.14 10.66
CA GLY A 106 4.86 4.00 10.35
C GLY A 106 5.01 4.39 8.88
N CYS A 107 3.99 4.13 8.05
CA CYS A 107 3.95 4.56 6.65
C CYS A 107 2.93 5.67 6.43
N GLU A 108 3.33 6.70 5.70
CA GLU A 108 2.44 7.71 5.14
C GLU A 108 2.23 7.41 3.66
N GLN A 109 0.98 7.41 3.22
CA GLN A 109 0.63 7.14 1.83
C GLN A 109 -0.30 8.22 1.30
N THR A 110 -0.07 8.61 0.05
CA THR A 110 -0.94 9.52 -0.70
C THR A 110 -1.45 8.81 -1.95
N LEU A 111 -2.75 8.87 -2.19
CA LEU A 111 -3.39 8.35 -3.40
C LEU A 111 -4.02 9.52 -4.15
N THR A 112 -3.69 9.66 -5.43
CA THR A 112 -4.15 10.76 -6.28
C THR A 112 -4.87 10.20 -7.51
N PRO A 113 -6.17 10.47 -7.71
CA PRO A 113 -6.88 10.06 -8.91
C PRO A 113 -6.38 10.83 -10.13
N LYS A 114 -6.17 10.13 -11.25
CA LYS A 114 -5.73 10.69 -12.54
C LYS A 114 -6.77 10.53 -13.66
N GLY A 115 -7.98 10.14 -13.30
CA GLY A 115 -9.05 9.80 -14.25
C GLY A 115 -8.92 8.39 -14.83
N ASP A 116 -9.93 7.97 -15.57
CA ASP A 116 -9.96 6.67 -16.28
C ASP A 116 -9.58 5.47 -15.41
N ASN A 117 -10.06 5.42 -14.15
CA ASN A 117 -9.74 4.37 -13.18
C ASN A 117 -8.23 4.25 -12.86
N ARG A 118 -7.46 5.29 -13.08
CA ARG A 118 -6.03 5.39 -12.85
C ARG A 118 -5.74 6.20 -11.60
N PHE A 119 -4.82 5.72 -10.80
CA PHE A 119 -4.41 6.34 -9.54
C PHE A 119 -2.90 6.34 -9.46
N GLU A 120 -2.32 7.47 -9.12
CA GLU A 120 -0.94 7.56 -8.68
C GLU A 120 -0.89 7.46 -7.16
N PHE A 121 0.09 6.77 -6.65
CA PHE A 121 0.35 6.72 -5.21
C PHE A 121 1.81 7.01 -4.91
N SER A 122 2.03 7.58 -3.74
CA SER A 122 3.36 7.70 -3.15
C SER A 122 3.31 7.27 -1.70
N PHE A 123 4.42 6.76 -1.19
CA PHE A 123 4.53 6.35 0.20
C PHE A 123 5.89 6.68 0.78
N GLN A 124 5.91 6.90 2.09
CA GLN A 124 7.11 7.05 2.88
C GLN A 124 6.93 6.30 4.19
N CYS A 125 7.78 5.33 4.45
CA CYS A 125 7.75 4.50 5.64
C CYS A 125 8.96 4.80 6.52
N GLN A 126 8.71 5.10 7.78
CA GLN A 126 9.73 5.27 8.82
C GLN A 126 10.00 3.96 9.55
N THR A 127 10.01 2.87 8.80
CA THR A 127 10.33 1.53 9.27
C THR A 127 11.84 1.32 9.37
N ASN A 128 12.29 0.20 9.86
CA ASN A 128 13.70 -0.18 9.83
C ASN A 128 13.87 -1.46 8.99
N PRO A 129 14.43 -1.37 7.79
CA PRO A 129 14.94 -0.18 7.10
C PRO A 129 13.83 0.78 6.62
N PRO A 130 14.14 2.08 6.45
CA PRO A 130 13.19 3.03 5.89
C PRO A 130 12.96 2.76 4.40
N SER A 131 11.79 3.13 3.90
CA SER A 131 11.47 2.99 2.49
C SER A 131 10.61 4.14 2.00
N GLN A 132 10.77 4.49 0.73
CA GLN A 132 9.95 5.50 0.06
C GLN A 132 9.80 5.15 -1.41
N GLY A 133 8.66 5.49 -1.98
CA GLY A 133 8.41 5.17 -3.38
C GLY A 133 7.15 5.81 -3.92
N GLN A 134 6.93 5.52 -5.18
CA GLN A 134 5.77 5.97 -5.93
C GLN A 134 5.37 4.90 -6.94
N GLY A 135 4.14 4.98 -7.41
CA GLY A 135 3.65 4.04 -8.40
C GLY A 135 2.32 4.46 -8.99
N GLU A 136 1.81 3.58 -9.81
CA GLU A 136 0.53 3.74 -10.46
C GLU A 136 -0.30 2.47 -10.28
N MET A 137 -1.59 2.65 -10.06
CA MET A 137 -2.59 1.59 -10.03
C MET A 137 -3.69 1.90 -11.04
N VAL A 138 -4.14 0.90 -11.77
CA VAL A 138 -5.25 0.98 -12.71
C VAL A 138 -6.30 -0.05 -12.32
N LEU A 139 -7.51 0.40 -12.03
CA LEU A 139 -8.66 -0.49 -11.86
C LEU A 139 -9.14 -0.93 -13.25
N GLU A 140 -8.95 -2.19 -13.57
CA GLU A 140 -9.44 -2.76 -14.83
C GLU A 140 -10.96 -2.92 -14.82
N ASN A 141 -11.50 -3.22 -13.65
CA ASN A 141 -12.91 -3.26 -13.32
C ASN A 141 -13.07 -3.31 -11.79
N ARG A 142 -14.31 -3.44 -11.29
CA ARG A 142 -14.59 -3.51 -9.86
C ARG A 142 -13.97 -4.71 -9.13
N ARG A 143 -13.43 -5.69 -9.85
CA ARG A 143 -12.92 -6.98 -9.33
C ARG A 143 -11.50 -7.30 -9.74
N ALA A 144 -10.83 -6.36 -10.41
CA ALA A 144 -9.44 -6.53 -10.82
C ALA A 144 -8.71 -5.20 -10.92
N TYR A 145 -7.46 -5.18 -10.50
CA TYR A 145 -6.55 -4.08 -10.72
C TYR A 145 -5.15 -4.58 -11.05
N ARG A 146 -4.35 -3.73 -11.65
CA ARG A 146 -2.92 -3.90 -11.82
C ARG A 146 -2.21 -2.62 -11.45
N GLY A 147 -0.96 -2.74 -11.06
CA GLY A 147 -0.14 -1.58 -10.71
C GLY A 147 1.35 -1.89 -10.79
N HIS A 148 2.12 -0.83 -10.75
CA HIS A 148 3.55 -0.90 -10.63
C HIS A 148 4.04 0.17 -9.67
N ALA A 149 5.17 -0.08 -9.01
CA ALA A 149 5.83 0.88 -8.15
C ALA A 149 7.34 0.83 -8.33
N GLU A 150 7.95 1.97 -8.12
CA GLU A 150 9.39 2.11 -7.94
C GLU A 150 9.64 2.65 -6.54
N PHE A 151 10.54 2.05 -5.81
CA PHE A 151 10.85 2.48 -4.45
C PHE A 151 12.32 2.25 -4.11
N SER A 152 12.77 2.97 -3.11
CA SER A 152 14.08 2.81 -2.53
C SER A 152 13.96 2.37 -1.08
N THR A 153 14.87 1.49 -0.68
CA THR A 153 15.02 1.02 0.70
C THR A 153 16.51 0.79 0.96
N GLU A 154 16.84 0.30 2.14
CA GLU A 154 18.20 -0.06 2.50
C GLU A 154 18.32 -1.57 2.65
N VAL A 155 19.27 -2.18 1.94
CA VAL A 155 19.58 -3.60 2.03
C VAL A 155 21.05 -3.72 2.43
N ASN A 156 21.33 -4.41 3.54
CA ASN A 156 22.69 -4.58 4.08
C ASN A 156 23.46 -3.25 4.27
N GLY A 157 22.75 -2.18 4.69
CA GLY A 157 23.34 -0.86 4.90
C GLY A 157 23.62 -0.07 3.62
N ARG A 158 23.05 -0.47 2.49
CA ARG A 158 23.20 0.20 1.19
C ARG A 158 21.84 0.56 0.62
N ALA A 159 21.74 1.76 0.04
CA ALA A 159 20.55 2.16 -0.68
C ALA A 159 20.33 1.23 -1.88
N GLU A 160 19.15 0.66 -1.99
CA GLU A 160 18.72 -0.24 -3.06
C GLU A 160 17.46 0.30 -3.71
N ARG A 161 17.45 0.33 -5.04
CA ARG A 161 16.26 0.66 -5.83
C ARG A 161 15.56 -0.61 -6.25
N MET A 162 14.25 -0.61 -6.08
CA MET A 162 13.40 -1.76 -6.38
C MET A 162 12.24 -1.36 -7.26
N THR A 163 11.81 -2.29 -8.10
CA THR A 163 10.56 -2.21 -8.83
C THR A 163 9.61 -3.30 -8.37
N MET A 164 8.33 -2.99 -8.34
CA MET A 164 7.28 -3.93 -7.98
C MET A 164 6.18 -3.91 -9.04
N GLN A 165 5.76 -5.09 -9.48
CA GLN A 165 4.53 -5.29 -10.23
C GLN A 165 3.50 -5.89 -9.29
N GLN A 166 2.27 -5.39 -9.33
CA GLN A 166 1.19 -5.90 -8.48
C GLN A 166 -0.09 -6.11 -9.28
N GLN A 167 -0.87 -7.07 -8.85
CA GLN A 167 -2.19 -7.37 -9.38
C GLN A 167 -3.11 -7.74 -8.23
N GLY A 168 -4.35 -7.29 -8.31
CA GLY A 168 -5.41 -7.68 -7.40
C GLY A 168 -6.53 -8.34 -8.14
N LYS A 169 -7.02 -9.43 -7.58
CA LYS A 169 -8.16 -10.19 -8.09
C LYS A 169 -9.14 -10.47 -6.97
N TRP A 170 -10.37 -10.06 -7.16
CA TRP A 170 -11.47 -10.41 -6.27
C TRP A 170 -11.81 -11.90 -6.41
N LEU A 171 -11.97 -12.61 -5.32
CA LEU A 171 -12.24 -14.04 -5.29
C LEU A 171 -13.71 -14.35 -4.94
N SER A 172 -14.20 -13.72 -3.86
CA SER A 172 -15.56 -13.99 -3.35
C SER A 172 -16.07 -12.82 -2.52
N ALA A 173 -17.39 -12.74 -2.34
CA ALA A 173 -18.01 -11.78 -1.42
C ALA A 173 -17.75 -12.13 0.04
N ASP A 174 -17.61 -13.41 0.34
CA ASP A 174 -17.31 -13.93 1.67
C ASP A 174 -15.79 -13.98 1.87
N CYS A 175 -15.36 -13.64 3.08
CA CYS A 175 -13.95 -13.59 3.46
C CYS A 175 -13.43 -14.88 4.12
N ASP A 176 -14.33 -15.86 4.32
CA ASP A 176 -14.03 -17.17 4.93
C ASP A 176 -13.53 -18.20 3.91
#